data_3f9a2d503032117592141945d8f8804b
#
_entry.id   3f9a2d503032117592141945d8f8804b
#
_cell.length_a   1.000
_cell.length_b   1.000
_cell.length_c   1.000
_cell.angle_alpha   90.00
_cell.angle_beta   90.00
_cell.angle_gamma   90.00
#
_symmetry.space_group_name_H-M   'P 1'
#
loop_
_entity.id
_entity.type
_entity.pdbx_description
1 polymer ?
#
loop_
_entity_poly.entity_id
_entity_poly.type
_entity_poly.pdbx_seq_one_letter_code
_entity_poly.pdbx_strand_id
1 'polypeptide(L)'
;MGRKRNRQGKHLHFFLACLILIGISGCTGVQGMLAKPDYWQADQQLVGGNYAAALEQYREINRLYPRASDEGLFKIGCIYAHPKNPKRDYQKSLDAFRQMVSEYPRSAYREPADAFIAILGELASRERELASRDRELTNRDRGAPALKRQVDSLEKQVETLQKQIEQMKEIDRSLEEKRRNMPPRK
;
A
#
# COMPACT_ATOMS: atom_id res chain seq x y z
N MET A 1 -67.12 2.65 -38.06
CA MET A 1 -65.82 2.92 -38.71
C MET A 1 -64.86 3.60 -37.73
N GLY A 2 -64.12 2.89 -36.92
CA GLY A 2 -63.31 3.55 -35.87
C GLY A 2 -62.26 2.68 -35.14
N ARG A 3 -61.69 1.64 -35.79
CA ARG A 3 -60.73 0.73 -35.07
C ARG A 3 -59.35 0.50 -35.72
N LYS A 4 -59.06 1.15 -36.86
CA LYS A 4 -57.77 0.93 -37.57
C LYS A 4 -56.63 1.90 -37.23
N ARG A 5 -56.88 3.04 -36.58
CA ARG A 5 -55.86 4.09 -36.32
C ARG A 5 -54.91 3.81 -35.15
N ASN A 6 -55.25 2.86 -34.24
CA ASN A 6 -54.49 2.60 -33.01
C ASN A 6 -53.39 1.53 -33.18
N ARG A 7 -53.35 0.75 -34.26
CA ARG A 7 -52.28 -0.22 -34.50
C ARG A 7 -51.04 0.41 -35.10
N GLN A 8 -51.18 1.39 -36.00
CA GLN A 8 -50.01 2.06 -36.59
C GLN A 8 -49.16 2.84 -35.57
N GLY A 9 -49.79 3.48 -34.57
CA GLY A 9 -49.09 4.19 -33.51
C GLY A 9 -48.23 3.25 -32.62
N LYS A 10 -48.75 2.04 -32.31
CA LYS A 10 -47.99 1.07 -31.51
C LYS A 10 -46.72 0.54 -32.21
N HIS A 11 -46.80 0.32 -33.50
CA HIS A 11 -45.65 -0.11 -34.30
C HIS A 11 -44.62 1.01 -34.43
N LEU A 12 -45.01 2.26 -34.57
CA LEU A 12 -44.11 3.40 -34.62
C LEU A 12 -43.36 3.60 -33.32
N HIS A 13 -44.03 3.49 -32.17
CA HIS A 13 -43.41 3.55 -30.85
C HIS A 13 -42.47 2.36 -30.58
N PHE A 14 -42.81 1.17 -31.03
CA PHE A 14 -41.95 0.00 -30.96
C PHE A 14 -40.69 0.16 -31.82
N PHE A 15 -40.80 0.64 -33.06
CA PHE A 15 -39.65 0.93 -33.91
C PHE A 15 -38.78 2.03 -33.34
N LEU A 16 -39.35 3.08 -32.76
CA LEU A 16 -38.59 4.15 -32.10
C LEU A 16 -37.88 3.66 -30.88
N ALA A 17 -38.48 2.81 -30.06
CA ALA A 17 -37.84 2.18 -28.90
C ALA A 17 -36.73 1.21 -29.30
N CYS A 18 -36.87 0.44 -30.39
CA CYS A 18 -35.82 -0.41 -30.92
C CYS A 18 -34.64 0.40 -31.49
N LEU A 19 -34.90 1.49 -32.15
CA LEU A 19 -33.85 2.41 -32.65
C LEU A 19 -33.07 3.07 -31.52
N ILE A 20 -33.72 3.43 -30.40
CA ILE A 20 -33.06 3.98 -29.21
C ILE A 20 -32.21 2.90 -28.55
N LEU A 21 -32.69 1.66 -28.43
CA LEU A 21 -31.95 0.54 -27.86
C LEU A 21 -30.69 0.18 -28.70
N ILE A 22 -30.78 0.22 -30.01
CA ILE A 22 -29.66 -0.03 -30.92
C ILE A 22 -28.62 1.12 -30.81
N GLY A 23 -29.08 2.39 -30.68
CA GLY A 23 -28.19 3.54 -30.47
C GLY A 23 -27.38 3.49 -29.19
N ILE A 24 -27.91 2.90 -28.11
CA ILE A 24 -27.21 2.78 -26.83
C ILE A 24 -26.16 1.67 -26.86
N SER A 25 -26.40 0.58 -27.59
CA SER A 25 -25.47 -0.57 -27.68
C SER A 25 -24.27 -0.33 -28.62
N GLY A 26 -24.40 0.57 -29.60
CA GLY A 26 -23.38 0.82 -30.63
C GLY A 26 -22.19 1.67 -30.19
N CYS A 27 -22.35 2.48 -29.12
CA CYS A 27 -21.33 3.47 -28.75
C CYS A 27 -20.07 2.89 -28.09
N THR A 28 -20.11 1.70 -27.47
CA THR A 28 -18.94 1.08 -26.83
C THR A 28 -17.99 0.47 -27.84
N GLY A 29 -18.50 -0.20 -28.89
CA GLY A 29 -17.68 -0.81 -29.94
C GLY A 29 -16.91 0.22 -30.78
N VAL A 30 -17.50 1.37 -31.05
CA VAL A 30 -16.86 2.43 -31.84
C VAL A 30 -15.69 3.07 -31.10
N GLN A 31 -15.81 3.36 -29.81
CA GLN A 31 -14.71 3.92 -29.03
C GLN A 31 -13.51 2.97 -28.93
N GLY A 32 -13.74 1.68 -28.75
CA GLY A 32 -12.68 0.68 -28.75
C GLY A 32 -11.93 0.58 -30.08
N MET A 33 -12.63 0.72 -31.20
CA MET A 33 -11.99 0.75 -32.53
C MET A 33 -11.16 2.01 -32.76
N LEU A 34 -11.64 3.16 -32.35
CA LEU A 34 -10.95 4.45 -32.48
C LEU A 34 -9.70 4.54 -31.56
N ALA A 35 -9.73 3.90 -30.41
CA ALA A 35 -8.62 3.90 -29.45
C ALA A 35 -7.44 3.00 -29.85
N LYS A 36 -7.62 2.04 -30.76
CA LYS A 36 -6.57 1.05 -31.13
C LYS A 36 -5.23 1.65 -31.57
N PRO A 37 -5.17 2.70 -32.42
CA PRO A 37 -3.91 3.29 -32.82
C PRO A 37 -3.15 3.91 -31.63
N ASP A 38 -3.89 4.55 -30.71
CA ASP A 38 -3.33 5.21 -29.54
C ASP A 38 -2.80 4.18 -28.53
N TYR A 39 -3.50 3.05 -28.36
CA TYR A 39 -3.04 1.93 -27.57
C TYR A 39 -1.76 1.32 -28.16
N TRP A 40 -1.66 1.15 -29.47
CA TRP A 40 -0.45 0.64 -30.11
C TRP A 40 0.75 1.54 -29.80
N GLN A 41 0.59 2.86 -29.87
CA GLN A 41 1.67 3.79 -29.55
C GLN A 41 2.09 3.70 -28.08
N ALA A 42 1.13 3.62 -27.16
CA ALA A 42 1.39 3.46 -25.73
C ALA A 42 2.11 2.15 -25.42
N ASP A 43 1.70 1.04 -26.09
CA ASP A 43 2.36 -0.27 -25.96
C ASP A 43 3.82 -0.23 -26.45
N GLN A 44 4.14 0.51 -27.51
CA GLN A 44 5.52 0.69 -27.97
C GLN A 44 6.39 1.39 -26.90
N GLN A 45 5.86 2.42 -26.21
CA GLN A 45 6.58 3.05 -25.10
C GLN A 45 6.80 2.05 -23.96
N LEU A 46 5.80 1.23 -23.66
CA LEU A 46 5.89 0.22 -22.60
C LEU A 46 6.95 -0.84 -22.92
N VAL A 47 6.95 -1.37 -24.15
CA VAL A 47 7.95 -2.36 -24.62
C VAL A 47 9.35 -1.77 -24.61
N GLY A 48 9.50 -0.49 -24.98
CA GLY A 48 10.76 0.25 -24.89
C GLY A 48 11.23 0.59 -23.48
N GLY A 49 10.45 0.24 -22.43
CA GLY A 49 10.77 0.56 -21.05
C GLY A 49 10.52 2.02 -20.64
N ASN A 50 9.87 2.79 -21.50
CA ASN A 50 9.52 4.19 -21.26
C ASN A 50 8.24 4.28 -20.41
N TYR A 51 8.27 3.75 -19.18
CA TYR A 51 7.10 3.63 -18.31
C TYR A 51 6.37 4.95 -18.06
N ALA A 52 7.09 6.06 -17.94
CA ALA A 52 6.48 7.36 -17.71
C ALA A 52 5.69 7.84 -18.92
N ALA A 53 6.24 7.68 -20.13
CA ALA A 53 5.56 8.04 -21.37
C ALA A 53 4.35 7.15 -21.61
N ALA A 54 4.48 5.84 -21.40
CA ALA A 54 3.39 4.89 -21.52
C ALA A 54 2.23 5.25 -20.55
N LEU A 55 2.53 5.55 -19.28
CA LEU A 55 1.52 5.97 -18.30
C LEU A 55 0.75 7.22 -18.75
N GLU A 56 1.45 8.21 -19.29
CA GLU A 56 0.80 9.44 -19.75
C GLU A 56 -0.11 9.17 -20.95
N GLN A 57 0.35 8.35 -21.89
CA GLN A 57 -0.46 7.99 -23.06
C GLN A 57 -1.69 7.17 -22.67
N TYR A 58 -1.59 6.18 -21.77
CA TYR A 58 -2.77 5.43 -21.31
C TYR A 58 -3.76 6.32 -20.56
N ARG A 59 -3.30 7.29 -19.77
CA ARG A 59 -4.19 8.25 -19.11
C ARG A 59 -4.93 9.12 -20.12
N GLU A 60 -4.24 9.57 -21.16
CA GLU A 60 -4.86 10.35 -22.22
C GLU A 60 -5.88 9.53 -23.01
N ILE A 61 -5.57 8.26 -23.33
CA ILE A 61 -6.52 7.33 -23.96
C ILE A 61 -7.77 7.17 -23.07
N ASN A 62 -7.60 6.95 -21.76
CA ASN A 62 -8.71 6.81 -20.83
C ASN A 62 -9.57 8.10 -20.77
N ARG A 63 -8.95 9.27 -20.89
CA ARG A 63 -9.65 10.55 -20.92
C ARG A 63 -10.46 10.73 -22.22
N LEU A 64 -9.89 10.34 -23.35
CA LEU A 64 -10.51 10.50 -24.68
C LEU A 64 -11.59 9.43 -24.94
N TYR A 65 -11.37 8.21 -24.47
CA TYR A 65 -12.22 7.06 -24.74
C TYR A 65 -12.72 6.39 -23.43
N PRO A 66 -13.50 7.08 -22.59
CA PRO A 66 -13.86 6.59 -21.27
C PRO A 66 -14.65 5.27 -21.26
N ARG A 67 -15.32 4.92 -22.37
CA ARG A 67 -16.05 3.65 -22.48
C ARG A 67 -15.19 2.46 -22.90
N ALA A 68 -13.93 2.70 -23.28
CA ALA A 68 -12.94 1.70 -23.67
C ALA A 68 -11.67 1.81 -22.82
N SER A 69 -11.81 2.32 -21.59
CA SER A 69 -10.68 2.57 -20.68
C SER A 69 -10.29 1.37 -19.81
N ASP A 70 -11.00 0.26 -19.91
CA ASP A 70 -10.71 -0.96 -19.16
C ASP A 70 -9.31 -1.49 -19.46
N GLU A 71 -8.91 -1.55 -20.74
CA GLU A 71 -7.55 -1.92 -21.13
C GLU A 71 -6.52 -0.91 -20.59
N GLY A 72 -6.77 0.38 -20.74
CA GLY A 72 -5.87 1.44 -20.27
C GLY A 72 -5.64 1.40 -18.76
N LEU A 73 -6.70 1.22 -17.98
CA LEU A 73 -6.59 1.05 -16.52
C LEU A 73 -5.81 -0.20 -16.14
N PHE A 74 -6.07 -1.32 -16.84
CA PHE A 74 -5.33 -2.56 -16.62
C PHE A 74 -3.83 -2.37 -16.92
N LYS A 75 -3.47 -1.75 -18.05
CA LYS A 75 -2.08 -1.46 -18.42
C LYS A 75 -1.40 -0.52 -17.42
N ILE A 76 -2.10 0.52 -16.93
CA ILE A 76 -1.60 1.41 -15.87
C ILE A 76 -1.28 0.61 -14.61
N GLY A 77 -2.17 -0.29 -14.19
CA GLY A 77 -1.93 -1.18 -13.07
C GLY A 77 -0.66 -2.05 -13.27
N CYS A 78 -0.52 -2.67 -14.43
CA CYS A 78 0.65 -3.46 -14.78
C CYS A 78 1.95 -2.64 -14.75
N ILE A 79 1.94 -1.41 -15.26
CA ILE A 79 3.11 -0.53 -15.28
C ILE A 79 3.56 -0.18 -13.84
N TYR A 80 2.62 0.14 -12.95
CA TYR A 80 2.96 0.42 -11.55
C TYR A 80 3.46 -0.81 -10.80
N ALA A 81 3.04 -2.04 -11.17
CA ALA A 81 3.55 -3.27 -10.60
C ALA A 81 4.88 -3.73 -11.22
N HIS A 82 5.28 -3.19 -12.37
CA HIS A 82 6.37 -3.72 -13.18
C HIS A 82 7.72 -3.61 -12.44
N PRO A 83 8.50 -4.71 -12.27
CA PRO A 83 9.72 -4.72 -11.47
C PRO A 83 10.83 -3.82 -12.00
N LYS A 84 10.88 -3.59 -13.31
CA LYS A 84 11.86 -2.68 -13.95
C LYS A 84 11.42 -1.21 -13.94
N ASN A 85 10.21 -0.89 -13.47
CA ASN A 85 9.78 0.49 -13.37
C ASN A 85 10.45 1.16 -12.15
N PRO A 86 11.29 2.19 -12.32
CA PRO A 86 11.93 2.88 -11.20
C PRO A 86 10.93 3.62 -10.30
N LYS A 87 9.71 3.88 -10.81
CA LYS A 87 8.60 4.48 -10.07
C LYS A 87 7.53 3.44 -9.72
N ARG A 88 7.94 2.17 -9.49
CA ARG A 88 7.05 1.09 -9.06
C ARG A 88 6.31 1.49 -7.79
N ASP A 89 5.01 1.23 -7.77
CA ASP A 89 4.13 1.60 -6.67
C ASP A 89 2.96 0.61 -6.61
N TYR A 90 3.04 -0.35 -5.71
CA TYR A 90 2.00 -1.38 -5.58
C TYR A 90 0.65 -0.82 -5.14
N GLN A 91 0.63 0.29 -4.40
CA GLN A 91 -0.63 0.91 -4.01
C GLN A 91 -1.34 1.52 -5.22
N LYS A 92 -0.63 2.30 -6.05
CA LYS A 92 -1.19 2.84 -7.31
C LYS A 92 -1.60 1.76 -8.28
N SER A 93 -0.87 0.65 -8.32
CA SER A 93 -1.25 -0.52 -9.11
C SER A 93 -2.59 -1.10 -8.65
N LEU A 94 -2.73 -1.32 -7.34
CA LEU A 94 -3.98 -1.79 -6.73
C LEU A 94 -5.16 -0.86 -7.00
N ASP A 95 -4.94 0.45 -6.89
CA ASP A 95 -5.98 1.45 -7.13
C ASP A 95 -6.47 1.41 -8.59
N ALA A 96 -5.53 1.29 -9.55
CA ALA A 96 -5.88 1.18 -10.97
C ALA A 96 -6.67 -0.11 -11.27
N PHE A 97 -6.25 -1.26 -10.74
CA PHE A 97 -6.98 -2.51 -10.93
C PHE A 97 -8.36 -2.49 -10.26
N ARG A 98 -8.48 -1.97 -9.05
CA ARG A 98 -9.77 -1.83 -8.35
C ARG A 98 -10.72 -0.91 -9.08
N GLN A 99 -10.22 0.21 -9.59
CA GLN A 99 -10.99 1.13 -10.42
C GLN A 99 -11.50 0.40 -11.66
N MET A 100 -10.65 -0.32 -12.37
CA MET A 100 -11.01 -1.09 -13.56
C MET A 100 -12.10 -2.13 -13.27
N VAL A 101 -11.94 -2.93 -12.23
CA VAL A 101 -12.94 -3.96 -11.83
C VAL A 101 -14.28 -3.33 -11.44
N SER A 102 -14.25 -2.17 -10.77
CA SER A 102 -15.45 -1.45 -10.35
C SER A 102 -16.20 -0.81 -11.52
N GLU A 103 -15.48 -0.12 -12.42
CA GLU A 103 -16.07 0.63 -13.52
C GLU A 103 -16.43 -0.27 -14.71
N TYR A 104 -15.66 -1.36 -14.91
CA TYR A 104 -15.83 -2.28 -16.06
C TYR A 104 -16.04 -3.73 -15.62
N PRO A 105 -17.14 -4.06 -14.92
CA PRO A 105 -17.35 -5.39 -14.34
C PRO A 105 -17.52 -6.52 -15.38
N ARG A 106 -17.71 -6.19 -16.66
CA ARG A 106 -17.82 -7.13 -17.79
C ARG A 106 -16.59 -7.14 -18.68
N SER A 107 -15.51 -6.47 -18.30
CA SER A 107 -14.26 -6.44 -19.05
C SER A 107 -13.60 -7.82 -19.10
N ALA A 108 -12.93 -8.11 -20.21
CA ALA A 108 -12.07 -9.30 -20.34
C ALA A 108 -10.86 -9.24 -19.38
N TYR A 109 -10.49 -8.05 -18.90
CA TYR A 109 -9.39 -7.83 -17.96
C TYR A 109 -9.79 -8.03 -16.50
N ARG A 110 -11.07 -8.30 -16.20
CA ARG A 110 -11.56 -8.41 -14.82
C ARG A 110 -10.85 -9.52 -14.06
N GLU A 111 -10.89 -10.74 -14.58
CA GLU A 111 -10.30 -11.91 -13.91
C GLU A 111 -8.79 -11.75 -13.68
N PRO A 112 -7.98 -11.34 -14.69
CA PRO A 112 -6.58 -11.03 -14.46
C PRO A 112 -6.37 -9.92 -13.40
N ALA A 113 -7.19 -8.87 -13.39
CA ALA A 113 -7.07 -7.79 -12.42
C ALA A 113 -7.40 -8.23 -11.00
N ASP A 114 -8.43 -9.06 -10.80
CA ASP A 114 -8.76 -9.65 -9.50
C ASP A 114 -7.58 -10.48 -8.96
N ALA A 115 -6.90 -11.25 -9.81
CA ALA A 115 -5.69 -11.99 -9.45
C ALA A 115 -4.55 -11.05 -9.02
N PHE A 116 -4.30 -9.97 -9.77
CA PHE A 116 -3.30 -8.96 -9.40
C PHE A 116 -3.66 -8.25 -8.09
N ILE A 117 -4.93 -7.92 -7.86
CA ILE A 117 -5.39 -7.30 -6.61
C ILE A 117 -5.06 -8.21 -5.42
N ALA A 118 -5.31 -9.50 -5.51
CA ALA A 118 -5.00 -10.45 -4.44
C ALA A 118 -3.49 -10.53 -4.15
N ILE A 119 -2.66 -10.72 -5.18
CA ILE A 119 -1.20 -10.87 -5.03
C ILE A 119 -0.55 -9.57 -4.54
N LEU A 120 -0.89 -8.44 -5.17
CA LEU A 120 -0.29 -7.15 -4.83
C LEU A 120 -0.78 -6.62 -3.48
N GLY A 121 -2.02 -6.97 -3.09
CA GLY A 121 -2.54 -6.64 -1.77
C GLY A 121 -1.71 -7.27 -0.65
N GLU A 122 -1.31 -8.53 -0.81
CA GLU A 122 -0.43 -9.22 0.13
C GLU A 122 0.98 -8.60 0.13
N LEU A 123 1.55 -8.33 -1.06
CA LEU A 123 2.87 -7.70 -1.17
C LEU A 123 2.91 -6.31 -0.50
N ALA A 124 1.92 -5.47 -0.79
CA ALA A 124 1.82 -4.13 -0.19
C ALA A 124 1.64 -4.20 1.35
N SER A 125 0.94 -5.21 1.85
CA SER A 125 0.81 -5.45 3.28
C SER A 125 2.15 -5.83 3.92
N ARG A 126 2.88 -6.75 3.30
CA ARG A 126 4.21 -7.18 3.78
C ARG A 126 5.24 -6.04 3.76
N GLU A 127 5.23 -5.20 2.72
CA GLU A 127 6.12 -4.03 2.67
C GLU A 127 5.87 -3.05 3.84
N ARG A 128 4.59 -2.81 4.17
CA ARG A 128 4.24 -1.96 5.34
C ARG A 128 4.68 -2.59 6.65
N GLU A 129 4.51 -3.90 6.81
CA GLU A 129 4.94 -4.63 8.00
C GLU A 129 6.46 -4.56 8.16
N LEU A 130 7.24 -4.81 7.09
CA LEU A 130 8.69 -4.68 7.11
C LEU A 130 9.13 -3.25 7.47
N ALA A 131 8.53 -2.24 6.84
CA ALA A 131 8.83 -0.84 7.16
C ALA A 131 8.50 -0.47 8.63
N SER A 132 7.47 -1.06 9.22
CA SER A 132 7.16 -0.86 10.64
C SER A 132 8.18 -1.52 11.56
N ARG A 133 8.61 -2.74 11.23
CA ARG A 133 9.66 -3.46 11.97
C ARG A 133 11.01 -2.74 11.90
N ASP A 134 11.39 -2.23 10.74
CA ASP A 134 12.63 -1.46 10.59
C ASP A 134 12.63 -0.19 11.44
N ARG A 135 11.49 0.50 11.53
CA ARG A 135 11.34 1.66 12.42
C ARG A 135 11.46 1.27 13.89
N GLU A 136 10.86 0.16 14.28
CA GLU A 136 10.95 -0.35 15.64
C GLU A 136 12.39 -0.71 16.01
N LEU A 137 13.11 -1.44 15.14
CA LEU A 137 14.52 -1.77 15.32
C LEU A 137 15.37 -0.52 15.45
N THR A 138 15.18 0.47 14.56
CA THR A 138 15.90 1.75 14.61
C THR A 138 15.67 2.49 15.93
N ASN A 139 14.43 2.46 16.45
CA ASN A 139 14.10 3.09 17.74
C ASN A 139 14.73 2.35 18.92
N ARG A 140 14.77 1.02 18.90
CA ARG A 140 15.47 0.22 19.91
C ARG A 140 16.97 0.49 19.92
N ASP A 141 17.58 0.54 18.74
CA ASP A 141 19.01 0.82 18.60
C ASP A 141 19.37 2.22 19.12
N ARG A 142 18.49 3.22 18.92
CA ARG A 142 18.65 4.56 19.49
C ARG A 142 18.53 4.59 21.00
N GLY A 143 17.69 3.73 21.57
CA GLY A 143 17.51 3.62 23.03
C GLY A 143 18.59 2.82 23.74
N ALA A 144 19.23 1.88 23.07
CA ALA A 144 20.21 0.98 23.67
C ALA A 144 21.39 1.71 24.34
N PRO A 145 22.02 2.77 23.76
CA PRO A 145 23.11 3.48 24.42
C PRO A 145 22.70 4.21 25.69
N ALA A 146 21.46 4.70 25.76
CA ALA A 146 20.94 5.36 26.98
C ALA A 146 20.76 4.34 28.10
N LEU A 147 20.17 3.21 27.79
CA LEU A 147 20.00 2.10 28.75
C LEU A 147 21.33 1.58 29.26
N LYS A 148 22.33 1.41 28.38
CA LYS A 148 23.68 1.00 28.76
C LYS A 148 24.31 2.00 29.75
N ARG A 149 24.22 3.30 29.50
CA ARG A 149 24.71 4.32 30.46
C ARG A 149 24.03 4.23 31.82
N GLN A 150 22.73 3.92 31.83
CA GLN A 150 21.98 3.75 33.07
C GLN A 150 22.46 2.52 33.86
N VAL A 151 22.71 1.39 33.17
CA VAL A 151 23.29 0.19 33.77
C VAL A 151 24.68 0.49 34.35
N ASP A 152 25.59 1.09 33.57
CA ASP A 152 26.92 1.47 34.03
C ASP A 152 26.90 2.39 35.25
N SER A 153 25.91 3.31 35.33
CA SER A 153 25.70 4.19 36.49
C SER A 153 25.24 3.41 37.73
N LEU A 154 24.29 2.50 37.57
CA LEU A 154 23.79 1.68 38.66
C LEU A 154 24.87 0.72 39.19
N GLU A 155 25.68 0.12 38.33
CA GLU A 155 26.83 -0.72 38.74
C GLU A 155 27.82 0.07 39.61
N LYS A 156 28.18 1.31 39.24
CA LYS A 156 29.02 2.18 40.04
C LYS A 156 28.40 2.53 41.42
N GLN A 157 27.09 2.76 41.45
CA GLN A 157 26.40 3.00 42.72
C GLN A 157 26.45 1.77 43.64
N VAL A 158 26.21 0.56 43.09
CA VAL A 158 26.30 -0.70 43.82
C VAL A 158 27.71 -0.90 44.39
N GLU A 159 28.75 -0.66 43.56
CA GLU A 159 30.16 -0.77 44.04
C GLU A 159 30.46 0.21 45.22
N THR A 160 29.95 1.45 45.08
CA THR A 160 30.11 2.46 46.12
C THR A 160 29.42 2.07 47.41
N LEU A 161 28.19 1.57 47.34
CA LEU A 161 27.43 1.11 48.49
C LEU A 161 28.09 -0.13 49.15
N GLN A 162 28.63 -1.04 48.36
CA GLN A 162 29.37 -2.18 48.88
C GLN A 162 30.63 -1.76 49.67
N LYS A 163 31.37 -0.76 49.15
CA LYS A 163 32.54 -0.21 49.88
C LYS A 163 32.11 0.48 51.19
N GLN A 164 31.01 1.20 51.19
CA GLN A 164 30.48 1.83 52.41
C GLN A 164 30.05 0.79 53.47
N ILE A 165 29.37 -0.28 53.03
CA ILE A 165 29.00 -1.38 53.91
C ILE A 165 30.23 -2.03 54.54
N GLU A 166 31.29 -2.28 53.74
CA GLU A 166 32.50 -2.89 54.27
C GLU A 166 33.22 -1.95 55.27
N GLN A 167 33.28 -0.66 55.01
CA GLN A 167 33.80 0.33 55.94
C GLN A 167 32.99 0.37 57.25
N MET A 168 31.66 0.32 57.18
CA MET A 168 30.83 0.27 58.39
C MET A 168 31.07 -1.00 59.21
N LYS A 169 31.20 -2.15 58.56
CA LYS A 169 31.53 -3.42 59.23
C LYS A 169 32.90 -3.36 59.96
N GLU A 170 33.90 -2.69 59.37
CA GLU A 170 35.19 -2.54 59.99
C GLU A 170 35.13 -1.60 61.21
N ILE A 171 34.33 -0.50 61.12
CA ILE A 171 34.05 0.37 62.26
C ILE A 171 33.38 -0.41 63.38
N ASP A 172 32.33 -1.15 63.09
CA ASP A 172 31.61 -1.97 64.11
C ASP A 172 32.56 -2.96 64.77
N ARG A 173 33.40 -3.65 63.99
CA ARG A 173 34.40 -4.55 64.55
C ARG A 173 35.36 -3.86 65.51
N SER A 174 35.85 -2.68 65.11
CA SER A 174 36.76 -1.89 65.95
C SER A 174 36.09 -1.39 67.25
N LEU A 175 34.81 -1.03 67.19
CA LEU A 175 34.04 -0.66 68.37
C LEU A 175 33.78 -1.80 69.32
N GLU A 176 33.51 -2.99 68.82
CA GLU A 176 33.36 -4.22 69.59
C GLU A 176 34.66 -4.58 70.30
N GLU A 177 35.81 -4.49 69.63
CA GLU A 177 37.11 -4.71 70.23
C GLU A 177 37.42 -3.71 71.34
N LYS A 178 37.14 -2.41 71.12
CA LYS A 178 37.29 -1.38 72.17
C LYS A 178 36.38 -1.67 73.36
N ARG A 179 35.12 -2.07 73.10
CA ARG A 179 34.17 -2.40 74.19
C ARG A 179 34.63 -3.60 75.00
N ARG A 180 35.24 -4.61 74.39
CA ARG A 180 35.77 -5.82 75.03
C ARG A 180 36.98 -5.52 75.86
N ASN A 181 37.82 -4.55 75.46
CA ASN A 181 39.06 -4.19 76.18
C ASN A 181 38.87 -3.05 77.18
N MET A 182 37.64 -2.58 77.43
CA MET A 182 37.37 -1.60 78.49
C MET A 182 37.40 -2.30 79.87
N PRO A 183 38.14 -1.73 80.86
CA PRO A 183 38.12 -2.25 82.22
C PRO A 183 36.72 -2.06 82.86
N PRO A 184 36.29 -2.95 83.71
CA PRO A 184 35.02 -2.84 84.41
C PRO A 184 34.95 -1.54 85.19
N ARG A 185 33.88 -0.75 85.00
CA ARG A 185 33.61 0.47 85.76
C ARG A 185 33.50 0.06 87.25
N LYS A 186 34.38 0.63 88.13
CA LYS A 186 34.29 0.50 89.58
C LYS A 186 33.07 1.21 90.09
#